data_2dea3e1d0fafcd27f1cca71b63ec01a8
#
_entry.id   2dea3e1d0fafcd27f1cca71b63ec01a8
#
_cell.length_a   1.000
_cell.length_b   1.000
_cell.length_c   1.000
_cell.angle_alpha   90.00
_cell.angle_beta   90.00
_cell.angle_gamma   90.00
#
_symmetry.space_group_name_H-M   'P 1'
#
loop_
_entity.id
_entity.type
_entity.pdbx_description
1 polymer ?
#
loop_
_entity_poly.entity_id
_entity_poly.type
_entity_poly.pdbx_seq_one_letter_code
_entity_poly.pdbx_strand_id
1 'polypeptide(L)'
;MCIRDRGITGKYGSTHAKLMLEYGTNIVAGVTPGKGGQKFEDKIPVYDTVKEAVDATGAEISIVFVPAKFCLDAAKDALNSGIKLLVAIPEHVPIRDAMEVIELAKQKDAIMIGPNTPGVIVPGLIKVGIMPASPFSAGKVAVLSKSGTLLYEISNNLTSAGFGQNITIGIGGDPVNGTRMIDAFDMVKDDPELEAMVVVGEIGGDSEEILAQHIIDIGFKKPIVGYIAGRQAPKEKRMGHAGAIVMGTYGSAESKISMFAKANIPVAKRPGEVAVLLAGKMNS
;
A
#
# COMPACT_ATOMS: atom_id res chain seq x y z
N MET A 1 -4.26 -14.24 11.70
CA MET A 1 -3.96 -13.79 10.32
C MET A 1 -2.71 -14.51 9.87
N CYS A 2 -2.80 -15.26 8.80
CA CYS A 2 -1.74 -16.15 8.33
C CYS A 2 -1.25 -15.63 6.99
N ILE A 3 0.04 -15.39 6.86
CA ILE A 3 0.67 -14.87 5.64
C ILE A 3 1.45 -15.98 4.97
N ARG A 4 1.37 -15.99 3.65
CA ARG A 4 2.16 -16.84 2.78
C ARG A 4 3.00 -15.98 1.84
N ASP A 5 4.29 -16.24 1.82
CA ASP A 5 5.27 -15.54 1.00
C ASP A 5 5.59 -16.37 -0.26
N ARG A 6 5.34 -15.79 -1.44
CA ARG A 6 5.72 -16.38 -2.72
C ARG A 6 7.07 -15.83 -3.18
N GLY A 7 8.06 -16.70 -3.17
CA GLY A 7 9.47 -16.34 -3.43
C GLY A 7 10.33 -16.30 -2.17
N ILE A 8 9.83 -16.87 -1.06
CA ILE A 8 10.49 -16.87 0.26
C ILE A 8 11.94 -17.41 0.22
N THR A 9 12.27 -18.31 -0.71
CA THR A 9 13.63 -18.85 -0.85
C THR A 9 14.53 -18.01 -1.75
N GLY A 10 14.01 -16.97 -2.38
CA GLY A 10 14.78 -16.00 -3.16
C GLY A 10 15.45 -14.98 -2.23
N LYS A 11 16.60 -14.42 -2.62
CA LYS A 11 17.37 -13.47 -1.80
C LYS A 11 16.52 -12.31 -1.28
N TYR A 12 15.70 -11.70 -2.14
CA TYR A 12 14.85 -10.56 -1.78
C TYR A 12 13.67 -10.99 -0.88
N GLY A 13 12.92 -12.02 -1.27
CA GLY A 13 11.82 -12.56 -0.48
C GLY A 13 12.27 -13.04 0.91
N SER A 14 13.41 -13.77 0.99
CA SER A 14 13.94 -14.26 2.27
C SER A 14 14.30 -13.13 3.23
N THR A 15 14.92 -12.06 2.73
CA THR A 15 15.27 -10.90 3.57
C THR A 15 14.03 -10.24 4.17
N HIS A 16 13.00 -10.00 3.34
CA HIS A 16 11.79 -9.35 3.82
C HIS A 16 10.90 -10.26 4.67
N ALA A 17 10.88 -11.57 4.39
CA ALA A 17 10.23 -12.56 5.25
C ALA A 17 10.84 -12.57 6.66
N LYS A 18 12.17 -12.54 6.77
CA LYS A 18 12.86 -12.38 8.07
C LYS A 18 12.43 -11.12 8.81
N LEU A 19 12.47 -9.97 8.14
CA LEU A 19 12.06 -8.68 8.73
C LEU A 19 10.58 -8.64 9.12
N MET A 20 9.72 -9.38 8.44
CA MET A 20 8.31 -9.52 8.84
C MET A 20 8.17 -10.42 10.07
N LEU A 21 8.90 -11.53 10.15
CA LEU A 21 8.94 -12.40 11.33
C LEU A 21 9.46 -11.68 12.56
N GLU A 22 10.56 -10.96 12.43
CA GLU A 22 11.14 -10.13 13.48
C GLU A 22 10.17 -9.05 13.97
N TYR A 23 9.32 -8.55 13.09
CA TYR A 23 8.25 -7.60 13.42
C TYR A 23 7.06 -8.24 14.16
N GLY A 24 6.99 -9.57 14.21
CA GLY A 24 5.88 -10.30 14.82
C GLY A 24 4.79 -10.74 13.82
N THR A 25 5.01 -10.55 12.52
CA THR A 25 4.06 -11.03 11.51
C THR A 25 4.03 -12.55 11.49
N ASN A 26 2.83 -13.15 11.60
CA ASN A 26 2.66 -14.59 11.57
C ASN A 26 2.74 -15.13 10.13
N ILE A 27 3.95 -15.47 9.67
CA ILE A 27 4.17 -16.16 8.40
C ILE A 27 4.05 -17.66 8.64
N VAL A 28 3.10 -18.31 8.01
CA VAL A 28 2.78 -19.75 8.24
C VAL A 28 3.28 -20.65 7.11
N ALA A 29 3.57 -20.11 5.95
CA ALA A 29 4.06 -20.87 4.81
C ALA A 29 4.88 -20.02 3.84
N GLY A 30 5.83 -20.65 3.16
CA GLY A 30 6.46 -20.14 1.95
C GLY A 30 6.03 -20.94 0.73
N VAL A 31 6.11 -20.34 -0.47
CA VAL A 31 5.90 -21.06 -1.72
C VAL A 31 7.02 -20.77 -2.70
N THR A 32 7.65 -21.85 -3.17
CA THR A 32 8.63 -21.80 -4.24
C THR A 32 8.56 -23.10 -5.02
N PRO A 33 8.13 -23.09 -6.29
CA PRO A 33 8.07 -24.31 -7.10
C PRO A 33 9.39 -25.07 -7.14
N GLY A 34 9.35 -26.38 -6.94
CA GLY A 34 10.50 -27.27 -6.89
C GLY A 34 11.28 -27.23 -5.55
N LYS A 35 10.75 -26.56 -4.53
CA LYS A 35 11.35 -26.50 -3.18
C LYS A 35 10.41 -26.96 -2.07
N GLY A 36 9.33 -27.62 -2.42
CA GLY A 36 8.41 -28.23 -1.46
C GLY A 36 9.15 -29.17 -0.50
N GLY A 37 8.70 -29.21 0.75
CA GLY A 37 9.32 -30.00 1.81
C GLY A 37 10.53 -29.37 2.51
N GLN A 38 11.07 -28.25 1.98
CA GLN A 38 12.08 -27.46 2.68
C GLN A 38 11.45 -26.62 3.82
N LYS A 39 12.29 -26.08 4.68
CA LYS A 39 11.86 -25.13 5.70
C LYS A 39 12.64 -23.82 5.56
N PHE A 40 11.93 -22.72 5.68
CA PHE A 40 12.53 -21.39 5.83
C PHE A 40 12.74 -21.11 7.33
N GLU A 41 13.96 -20.65 7.72
CA GLU A 41 14.35 -20.39 9.12
C GLU A 41 14.06 -21.60 10.03
N ASP A 42 14.24 -22.82 9.52
CA ASP A 42 14.02 -24.12 10.21
C ASP A 42 12.59 -24.32 10.78
N LYS A 43 11.68 -23.40 10.55
CA LYS A 43 10.35 -23.37 11.16
C LYS A 43 9.22 -23.34 10.14
N ILE A 44 9.31 -22.51 9.10
CA ILE A 44 8.22 -22.25 8.17
C ILE A 44 8.29 -23.24 7.01
N PRO A 45 7.27 -24.08 6.81
CA PRO A 45 7.23 -25.01 5.69
C PRO A 45 7.19 -24.28 4.34
N VAL A 46 7.90 -24.81 3.36
CA VAL A 46 7.87 -24.37 1.98
C VAL A 46 7.10 -25.39 1.14
N TYR A 47 6.17 -24.92 0.32
CA TYR A 47 5.33 -25.71 -0.57
C TYR A 47 5.65 -25.39 -2.03
N ASP A 48 5.31 -26.29 -2.93
CA ASP A 48 5.47 -26.10 -4.37
C ASP A 48 4.37 -25.20 -4.96
N THR A 49 3.17 -25.28 -4.40
CA THR A 49 2.00 -24.54 -4.88
C THR A 49 1.32 -23.73 -3.77
N VAL A 50 0.59 -22.72 -4.20
CA VAL A 50 -0.24 -21.90 -3.31
C VAL A 50 -1.34 -22.71 -2.68
N LYS A 51 -1.97 -23.60 -3.47
CA LYS A 51 -3.06 -24.42 -3.00
C LYS A 51 -2.62 -25.33 -1.85
N GLU A 52 -1.50 -26.03 -1.99
CA GLU A 52 -0.95 -26.87 -0.91
C GLU A 52 -0.74 -26.08 0.38
N ALA A 53 -0.17 -24.88 0.27
CA ALA A 53 0.08 -24.04 1.43
C ALA A 53 -1.23 -23.56 2.09
N VAL A 54 -2.24 -23.17 1.31
CA VAL A 54 -3.54 -22.75 1.84
C VAL A 54 -4.28 -23.93 2.47
N ASP A 55 -4.32 -25.08 1.82
CA ASP A 55 -4.97 -26.28 2.33
C ASP A 55 -4.36 -26.72 3.68
N ALA A 56 -3.03 -26.60 3.82
CA ALA A 56 -2.31 -27.00 5.02
C ALA A 56 -2.38 -25.99 6.17
N THR A 57 -2.56 -24.69 5.89
CA THR A 57 -2.36 -23.63 6.90
C THR A 57 -3.55 -22.69 7.08
N GLY A 58 -4.52 -22.70 6.15
CA GLY A 58 -5.62 -21.73 6.14
C GLY A 58 -5.17 -20.30 5.89
N ALA A 59 -4.05 -20.09 5.17
CA ALA A 59 -3.53 -18.76 4.90
C ALA A 59 -4.50 -17.92 4.03
N GLU A 60 -4.76 -16.67 4.44
CA GLU A 60 -5.68 -15.75 3.78
C GLU A 60 -4.97 -14.61 3.06
N ILE A 61 -3.71 -14.33 3.42
CA ILE A 61 -2.90 -13.26 2.84
C ILE A 61 -1.74 -13.86 2.04
N SER A 62 -1.48 -13.32 0.86
CA SER A 62 -0.31 -13.67 0.05
C SER A 62 0.48 -12.43 -0.34
N ILE A 63 1.81 -12.51 -0.17
CA ILE A 63 2.74 -11.51 -0.68
C ILE A 63 3.48 -12.08 -1.88
N VAL A 64 3.62 -11.30 -2.93
CA VAL A 64 4.29 -11.68 -4.17
C VAL A 64 5.61 -10.93 -4.31
N PHE A 65 6.72 -11.67 -4.25
CA PHE A 65 8.09 -11.15 -4.42
C PHE A 65 8.78 -11.62 -5.72
N VAL A 66 8.02 -12.20 -6.64
CA VAL A 66 8.60 -12.67 -7.91
C VAL A 66 8.91 -11.50 -8.86
N PRO A 67 9.83 -11.66 -9.83
CA PRO A 67 10.02 -10.67 -10.89
C PRO A 67 8.72 -10.37 -11.65
N ALA A 68 8.58 -9.13 -12.18
CA ALA A 68 7.35 -8.64 -12.82
C ALA A 68 6.74 -9.59 -13.85
N LYS A 69 7.55 -10.21 -14.70
CA LYS A 69 7.11 -11.18 -15.72
C LYS A 69 6.43 -12.44 -15.17
N PHE A 70 6.60 -12.75 -13.89
CA PHE A 70 5.96 -13.89 -13.23
C PHE A 70 4.83 -13.47 -12.27
N CYS A 71 4.56 -12.16 -12.18
CA CYS A 71 3.57 -11.63 -11.25
C CYS A 71 2.15 -12.13 -11.57
N LEU A 72 1.79 -12.17 -12.86
CA LEU A 72 0.48 -12.64 -13.31
C LEU A 72 0.19 -14.07 -12.85
N ASP A 73 1.08 -15.01 -13.15
CA ASP A 73 0.91 -16.42 -12.77
C ASP A 73 0.89 -16.59 -11.25
N ALA A 74 1.77 -15.86 -10.56
CA ALA A 74 1.84 -15.88 -9.11
C ALA A 74 0.56 -15.39 -8.44
N ALA A 75 0.01 -14.30 -8.94
CA ALA A 75 -1.21 -13.70 -8.43
C ALA A 75 -2.44 -14.56 -8.73
N LYS A 76 -2.55 -15.11 -9.96
CA LYS A 76 -3.63 -16.03 -10.34
C LYS A 76 -3.66 -17.29 -9.46
N ASP A 77 -2.50 -17.89 -9.24
CA ASP A 77 -2.39 -19.07 -8.38
C ASP A 77 -2.84 -18.74 -6.94
N ALA A 78 -2.47 -17.56 -6.41
CA ALA A 78 -2.91 -17.11 -5.10
C ALA A 78 -4.43 -16.91 -5.02
N LEU A 79 -5.00 -16.15 -5.93
CA LEU A 79 -6.43 -15.84 -5.95
C LEU A 79 -7.30 -17.09 -6.19
N ASN A 80 -6.87 -17.98 -7.08
CA ASN A 80 -7.58 -19.25 -7.33
C ASN A 80 -7.47 -20.23 -6.16
N SER A 81 -6.49 -20.04 -5.27
CA SER A 81 -6.34 -20.85 -4.06
C SER A 81 -7.11 -20.29 -2.84
N GLY A 82 -7.89 -19.22 -3.01
CA GLY A 82 -8.76 -18.67 -1.97
C GLY A 82 -8.13 -17.56 -1.11
N ILE A 83 -6.98 -17.00 -1.51
CA ILE A 83 -6.39 -15.83 -0.85
C ILE A 83 -7.36 -14.65 -0.92
N LYS A 84 -7.53 -13.96 0.21
CA LYS A 84 -8.41 -12.81 0.38
C LYS A 84 -7.70 -11.46 0.28
N LEU A 85 -6.42 -11.42 0.62
CA LEU A 85 -5.57 -10.23 0.45
C LEU A 85 -4.29 -10.59 -0.29
N LEU A 86 -4.12 -10.02 -1.47
CA LEU A 86 -2.91 -10.14 -2.30
C LEU A 86 -2.11 -8.84 -2.24
N VAL A 87 -0.84 -8.92 -1.83
CA VAL A 87 0.08 -7.78 -1.84
C VAL A 87 1.14 -8.01 -2.91
N ALA A 88 1.11 -7.24 -3.99
CA ALA A 88 2.01 -7.39 -5.14
C ALA A 88 3.15 -6.36 -5.08
N ILE A 89 4.32 -6.79 -4.62
CA ILE A 89 5.51 -5.93 -4.45
C ILE A 89 6.16 -5.54 -5.80
N PRO A 90 6.20 -6.39 -6.84
CA PRO A 90 6.92 -6.08 -8.08
C PRO A 90 6.48 -4.77 -8.71
N GLU A 91 7.44 -4.01 -9.21
CA GLU A 91 7.26 -2.85 -10.10
C GLU A 91 7.35 -3.27 -11.56
N HIS A 92 6.86 -2.42 -12.47
CA HIS A 92 6.89 -2.67 -13.92
C HIS A 92 6.12 -3.93 -14.36
N VAL A 93 5.09 -4.31 -13.64
CA VAL A 93 4.14 -5.34 -14.08
C VAL A 93 3.44 -4.82 -15.34
N PRO A 94 3.37 -5.60 -16.44
CA PRO A 94 2.66 -5.17 -17.63
C PRO A 94 1.22 -4.76 -17.30
N ILE A 95 0.76 -3.63 -17.84
CA ILE A 95 -0.58 -3.09 -17.55
C ILE A 95 -1.67 -4.12 -17.81
N ARG A 96 -1.56 -4.88 -18.91
CA ARG A 96 -2.50 -5.94 -19.24
C ARG A 96 -2.56 -7.01 -18.14
N ASP A 97 -1.41 -7.42 -17.65
CA ASP A 97 -1.31 -8.45 -16.59
C ASP A 97 -1.90 -7.94 -15.28
N ALA A 98 -1.59 -6.68 -14.92
CA ALA A 98 -2.18 -6.04 -13.75
C ALA A 98 -3.71 -5.97 -13.84
N MET A 99 -4.26 -5.55 -14.98
CA MET A 99 -5.71 -5.50 -15.22
C MET A 99 -6.37 -6.89 -15.09
N GLU A 100 -5.71 -7.93 -15.61
CA GLU A 100 -6.22 -9.31 -15.54
C GLU A 100 -6.24 -9.81 -14.08
N VAL A 101 -5.21 -9.53 -13.29
CA VAL A 101 -5.17 -9.89 -11.86
C VAL A 101 -6.24 -9.12 -11.07
N ILE A 102 -6.42 -7.83 -11.34
CA ILE A 102 -7.43 -6.99 -10.67
C ILE A 102 -8.84 -7.52 -10.93
N GLU A 103 -9.13 -7.88 -12.17
CA GLU A 103 -10.43 -8.46 -12.53
C GLU A 103 -10.66 -9.80 -11.83
N LEU A 104 -9.63 -10.65 -11.79
CA LEU A 104 -9.72 -11.93 -11.07
C LEU A 104 -9.90 -11.71 -9.56
N ALA A 105 -9.21 -10.73 -8.96
CA ALA A 105 -9.37 -10.40 -7.54
C ALA A 105 -10.83 -10.01 -7.23
N LYS A 106 -11.44 -9.17 -8.06
CA LYS A 106 -12.87 -8.81 -7.95
C LYS A 106 -13.78 -10.02 -8.03
N GLN A 107 -13.56 -10.91 -9.00
CA GLN A 107 -14.35 -12.15 -9.17
C GLN A 107 -14.23 -13.09 -7.96
N LYS A 108 -13.10 -13.05 -7.24
CA LYS A 108 -12.82 -13.89 -6.05
C LYS A 108 -13.16 -13.20 -4.73
N ASP A 109 -13.74 -12.01 -4.78
CA ASP A 109 -13.99 -11.18 -3.58
C ASP A 109 -12.74 -11.04 -2.72
N ALA A 110 -11.64 -10.68 -3.38
CA ALA A 110 -10.33 -10.49 -2.79
C ALA A 110 -9.81 -9.08 -3.02
N ILE A 111 -9.04 -8.57 -2.07
CA ILE A 111 -8.38 -7.27 -2.15
C ILE A 111 -6.98 -7.48 -2.76
N MET A 112 -6.61 -6.62 -3.72
CA MET A 112 -5.26 -6.54 -4.25
C MET A 112 -4.65 -5.18 -3.95
N ILE A 113 -3.51 -5.16 -3.24
CA ILE A 113 -2.70 -3.96 -3.01
C ILE A 113 -1.46 -4.02 -3.90
N GLY A 114 -1.17 -2.94 -4.63
CA GLY A 114 -0.16 -2.90 -5.68
C GLY A 114 -0.74 -3.20 -7.07
N PRO A 115 0.12 -3.44 -8.08
CA PRO A 115 1.58 -3.67 -8.00
C PRO A 115 2.38 -2.41 -7.61
N ASN A 116 3.71 -2.59 -7.50
CA ASN A 116 4.64 -1.54 -7.12
C ASN A 116 4.31 -0.89 -5.77
N THR A 117 4.00 -1.73 -4.77
CA THR A 117 3.63 -1.29 -3.42
C THR A 117 4.71 -1.64 -2.40
N PRO A 118 4.94 -0.82 -1.38
CA PRO A 118 5.71 -1.23 -0.21
C PRO A 118 4.93 -2.14 0.75
N GLY A 119 3.62 -2.32 0.52
CA GLY A 119 2.73 -3.14 1.34
C GLY A 119 1.88 -2.35 2.33
N VAL A 120 1.58 -2.98 3.45
CA VAL A 120 0.74 -2.46 4.54
C VAL A 120 1.42 -2.71 5.88
N ILE A 121 1.27 -1.77 6.80
CA ILE A 121 1.69 -1.94 8.19
C ILE A 121 0.61 -1.42 9.14
N VAL A 122 0.30 -2.22 10.16
CA VAL A 122 -0.44 -1.81 11.37
C VAL A 122 0.58 -1.85 12.50
N PRO A 123 1.08 -0.66 12.93
CA PRO A 123 2.19 -0.61 13.87
C PRO A 123 1.89 -1.32 15.20
N GLY A 124 2.84 -2.13 15.65
CA GLY A 124 2.70 -2.96 16.85
C GLY A 124 1.92 -4.26 16.65
N LEU A 125 1.31 -4.48 15.47
CA LEU A 125 0.50 -5.67 15.20
C LEU A 125 1.04 -6.50 14.04
N ILE A 126 1.17 -5.91 12.84
CA ILE A 126 1.51 -6.67 11.64
C ILE A 126 2.18 -5.78 10.58
N LYS A 127 3.11 -6.37 9.86
CA LYS A 127 3.73 -5.79 8.67
C LYS A 127 3.63 -6.79 7.51
N VAL A 128 3.05 -6.35 6.38
CA VAL A 128 2.86 -7.15 5.18
C VAL A 128 3.53 -6.43 4.02
N GLY A 129 4.77 -6.75 3.73
CA GLY A 129 5.55 -6.09 2.67
C GLY A 129 6.95 -5.71 3.08
N ILE A 130 7.48 -4.67 2.41
CA ILE A 130 8.89 -4.26 2.49
C ILE A 130 9.13 -3.01 3.37
N MET A 131 8.09 -2.46 3.97
CA MET A 131 8.22 -1.26 4.83
C MET A 131 9.24 -1.51 5.96
N PRO A 132 10.19 -0.60 6.21
CA PRO A 132 11.01 -0.65 7.43
C PRO A 132 10.12 -0.46 8.67
N ALA A 133 10.50 -1.00 9.81
CA ALA A 133 9.70 -0.87 11.03
C ALA A 133 9.90 0.50 11.72
N SER A 134 11.11 1.05 11.65
CA SER A 134 11.53 2.21 12.45
C SER A 134 10.75 3.52 12.23
N PRO A 135 10.19 3.84 11.03
CA PRO A 135 9.42 5.07 10.85
C PRO A 135 8.04 5.08 11.51
N PHE A 136 7.57 3.93 11.98
CA PHE A 136 6.19 3.75 12.41
C PHE A 136 6.09 3.48 13.91
N SER A 137 5.08 4.09 14.54
CA SER A 137 4.67 3.79 15.92
C SER A 137 3.16 3.58 15.97
N ALA A 138 2.68 2.78 16.93
CA ALA A 138 1.24 2.58 17.11
C ALA A 138 0.56 3.89 17.51
N GLY A 139 -0.61 4.15 16.95
CA GLY A 139 -1.39 5.35 17.20
C GLY A 139 -2.69 5.36 16.41
N LYS A 140 -3.19 6.55 16.05
CA LYS A 140 -4.56 6.75 15.56
C LYS A 140 -4.65 7.46 14.19
N VAL A 141 -3.55 7.59 13.48
CA VAL A 141 -3.49 8.27 12.17
C VAL A 141 -3.37 7.24 11.06
N ALA A 142 -4.29 7.22 10.10
CA ALA A 142 -4.12 6.44 8.88
C ALA A 142 -3.22 7.20 7.89
N VAL A 143 -2.32 6.49 7.20
CA VAL A 143 -1.51 7.07 6.12
C VAL A 143 -1.76 6.28 4.84
N LEU A 144 -2.28 6.95 3.82
CA LEU A 144 -2.54 6.40 2.49
C LEU A 144 -1.58 7.04 1.49
N SER A 145 -0.76 6.25 0.80
CA SER A 145 0.29 6.82 -0.05
C SER A 145 0.49 6.05 -1.36
N LYS A 146 0.65 6.80 -2.46
CA LYS A 146 1.15 6.23 -3.73
C LYS A 146 2.66 5.99 -3.69
N SER A 147 3.41 6.81 -2.96
CA SER A 147 4.87 6.75 -2.90
C SER A 147 5.35 6.01 -1.65
N GLY A 148 6.14 4.95 -1.82
CA GLY A 148 6.77 4.23 -0.72
C GLY A 148 7.75 5.10 0.08
N THR A 149 8.62 5.84 -0.60
CA THR A 149 9.65 6.69 0.03
C THR A 149 9.02 7.82 0.85
N LEU A 150 8.06 8.55 0.27
CA LEU A 150 7.37 9.64 0.96
C LEU A 150 6.50 9.12 2.12
N LEU A 151 5.95 7.92 1.97
CA LEU A 151 5.22 7.25 3.05
C LEU A 151 6.12 7.06 4.27
N TYR A 152 7.35 6.60 4.09
CA TYR A 152 8.31 6.42 5.20
C TYR A 152 8.71 7.74 5.83
N GLU A 153 9.03 8.74 5.02
CA GLU A 153 9.44 10.07 5.49
C GLU A 153 8.32 10.76 6.29
N ILE A 154 7.10 10.77 5.75
CA ILE A 154 5.95 11.39 6.40
C ILE A 154 5.56 10.63 7.67
N SER A 155 5.54 9.31 7.65
CA SER A 155 5.25 8.50 8.85
C SER A 155 6.30 8.72 9.94
N ASN A 156 7.58 8.84 9.58
CA ASN A 156 8.63 9.16 10.54
C ASN A 156 8.47 10.55 11.16
N ASN A 157 8.08 11.56 10.36
CA ASN A 157 7.78 12.89 10.84
C ASN A 157 6.57 12.91 11.77
N LEU A 158 5.52 12.17 11.45
CA LEU A 158 4.35 11.98 12.31
C LEU A 158 4.73 11.32 13.63
N THR A 159 5.46 10.21 13.59
CA THR A 159 5.94 9.47 14.77
C THR A 159 6.81 10.37 15.66
N SER A 160 7.73 11.13 15.08
CA SER A 160 8.59 12.08 15.80
C SER A 160 7.81 13.22 16.45
N ALA A 161 6.64 13.58 15.90
CA ALA A 161 5.75 14.59 16.46
C ALA A 161 4.70 14.00 17.44
N GLY A 162 4.79 12.71 17.78
CA GLY A 162 3.87 12.01 18.70
C GLY A 162 2.58 11.48 18.06
N PHE A 163 2.46 11.57 16.72
CA PHE A 163 1.32 11.01 15.96
C PHE A 163 1.67 9.62 15.46
N GLY A 164 1.30 8.59 16.21
CA GLY A 164 1.42 7.21 15.75
C GLY A 164 0.37 6.84 14.71
N GLN A 165 0.61 5.75 13.98
CA GLN A 165 -0.29 5.28 12.93
C GLN A 165 -1.13 4.11 13.42
N ASN A 166 -2.44 4.10 13.09
CA ASN A 166 -3.27 2.90 13.25
C ASN A 166 -3.08 1.95 12.06
N ILE A 167 -2.97 2.48 10.87
CA ILE A 167 -2.66 1.73 9.65
C ILE A 167 -1.94 2.62 8.64
N THR A 168 -1.04 2.01 7.88
CA THR A 168 -0.40 2.66 6.75
C THR A 168 -0.48 1.77 5.52
N ILE A 169 -1.04 2.29 4.43
CA ILE A 169 -1.25 1.58 3.17
C ILE A 169 -0.43 2.24 2.07
N GLY A 170 0.50 1.47 1.51
CA GLY A 170 1.17 1.84 0.27
C GLY A 170 0.36 1.34 -0.92
N ILE A 171 -0.23 2.25 -1.68
CA ILE A 171 -1.11 1.90 -2.81
C ILE A 171 -0.29 1.35 -3.97
N GLY A 172 0.82 2.02 -4.28
CA GLY A 172 1.72 1.70 -5.39
C GLY A 172 1.78 2.80 -6.44
N GLY A 173 2.93 2.86 -7.14
CA GLY A 173 3.25 3.90 -8.12
C GLY A 173 2.98 3.51 -9.58
N ASP A 174 2.42 2.34 -9.84
CA ASP A 174 2.07 1.91 -11.19
C ASP A 174 0.76 2.62 -11.65
N PRO A 175 0.54 2.77 -12.97
CA PRO A 175 -0.65 3.45 -13.49
C PRO A 175 -1.97 2.73 -13.16
N VAL A 176 -1.91 1.42 -12.97
CA VAL A 176 -3.06 0.56 -12.68
C VAL A 176 -2.75 -0.24 -11.42
N ASN A 177 -3.49 0.04 -10.36
CA ASN A 177 -3.38 -0.61 -9.06
C ASN A 177 -4.68 -1.32 -8.69
N GLY A 178 -4.57 -2.42 -7.95
CA GLY A 178 -5.72 -3.18 -7.45
C GLY A 178 -6.57 -2.39 -6.47
N THR A 179 -5.92 -1.65 -5.59
CA THR A 179 -6.56 -0.73 -4.62
C THR A 179 -6.29 0.70 -5.05
N ARG A 180 -7.33 1.49 -5.32
CA ARG A 180 -7.22 2.93 -5.60
C ARG A 180 -7.18 3.72 -4.29
N MET A 181 -6.85 5.01 -4.36
CA MET A 181 -6.83 5.90 -3.19
C MET A 181 -8.19 5.95 -2.47
N ILE A 182 -9.28 6.00 -3.22
CA ILE A 182 -10.64 5.99 -2.67
C ILE A 182 -10.97 4.65 -2.01
N ASP A 183 -10.55 3.53 -2.60
CA ASP A 183 -10.80 2.20 -2.03
C ASP A 183 -10.04 2.03 -0.70
N ALA A 184 -8.78 2.49 -0.64
CA ALA A 184 -7.99 2.49 0.60
C ALA A 184 -8.59 3.39 1.69
N PHE A 185 -9.15 4.54 1.31
CA PHE A 185 -9.89 5.41 2.22
C PHE A 185 -11.14 4.71 2.77
N ASP A 186 -11.94 4.09 1.91
CA ASP A 186 -13.16 3.40 2.32
C ASP A 186 -12.90 2.20 3.23
N MET A 187 -11.75 1.52 3.09
CA MET A 187 -11.34 0.44 3.99
C MET A 187 -11.09 0.90 5.42
N VAL A 188 -10.70 2.17 5.63
CA VAL A 188 -10.22 2.64 6.94
C VAL A 188 -11.10 3.73 7.56
N LYS A 189 -11.95 4.41 6.78
CA LYS A 189 -12.71 5.60 7.24
C LYS A 189 -13.61 5.34 8.45
N ASP A 190 -14.14 4.13 8.57
CA ASP A 190 -15.09 3.74 9.61
C ASP A 190 -14.40 3.06 10.82
N ASP A 191 -13.07 2.95 10.82
CA ASP A 191 -12.33 2.41 11.95
C ASP A 191 -12.56 3.30 13.21
N PRO A 192 -13.06 2.71 14.32
CA PRO A 192 -13.29 3.46 15.55
C PRO A 192 -12.02 4.04 16.18
N GLU A 193 -10.87 3.42 15.95
CA GLU A 193 -9.57 3.90 16.45
C GLU A 193 -8.97 5.02 15.57
N LEU A 194 -9.54 5.30 14.41
CA LEU A 194 -9.08 6.36 13.52
C LEU A 194 -9.46 7.74 14.07
N GLU A 195 -8.49 8.60 14.32
CA GLU A 195 -8.73 10.00 14.69
C GLU A 195 -8.43 10.98 13.54
N ALA A 196 -7.46 10.66 12.69
CA ALA A 196 -7.06 11.52 11.58
C ALA A 196 -6.48 10.70 10.42
N MET A 197 -6.32 11.33 9.27
CA MET A 197 -5.75 10.70 8.07
C MET A 197 -4.75 11.61 7.37
N VAL A 198 -3.74 10.99 6.78
CA VAL A 198 -2.80 11.65 5.87
C VAL A 198 -2.87 10.99 4.50
N VAL A 199 -3.05 11.80 3.46
CA VAL A 199 -3.11 11.36 2.06
C VAL A 199 -1.89 11.89 1.33
N VAL A 200 -1.05 10.97 0.85
CA VAL A 200 0.16 11.28 0.09
C VAL A 200 -0.06 10.92 -1.37
N GLY A 201 -0.37 11.93 -2.16
CA GLY A 201 -0.58 11.83 -3.59
C GLY A 201 0.63 12.34 -4.39
N GLU A 202 0.46 12.30 -5.69
CA GLU A 202 1.47 12.76 -6.64
C GLU A 202 0.82 13.32 -7.91
N ILE A 203 1.60 13.99 -8.75
CA ILE A 203 1.14 14.40 -10.08
C ILE A 203 0.78 13.17 -10.93
N GLY A 204 -0.11 13.35 -11.88
CA GLY A 204 -0.63 12.31 -12.76
C GLY A 204 -1.92 11.68 -12.26
N GLY A 205 -2.78 11.28 -13.20
CA GLY A 205 -4.11 10.74 -12.91
C GLY A 205 -5.01 11.73 -12.14
N ASP A 206 -6.10 11.23 -11.60
CA ASP A 206 -7.15 11.99 -10.92
C ASP A 206 -7.59 11.37 -9.57
N SER A 207 -6.80 10.42 -9.05
CA SER A 207 -7.15 9.66 -7.84
C SER A 207 -7.39 10.55 -6.61
N GLU A 208 -6.65 11.63 -6.48
CA GLU A 208 -6.73 12.57 -5.37
C GLU A 208 -7.97 13.48 -5.52
N GLU A 209 -8.31 13.86 -6.74
CA GLU A 209 -9.55 14.60 -7.05
C GLU A 209 -10.79 13.76 -6.79
N ILE A 210 -10.78 12.50 -7.22
CA ILE A 210 -11.86 11.53 -6.97
C ILE A 210 -12.05 11.33 -5.46
N LEU A 211 -10.97 11.12 -4.71
CA LEU A 211 -11.02 10.98 -3.26
C LEU A 211 -11.58 12.26 -2.61
N ALA A 212 -11.12 13.45 -3.01
CA ALA A 212 -11.58 14.71 -2.44
C ALA A 212 -13.08 14.92 -2.68
N GLN A 213 -13.57 14.60 -3.88
CA GLN A 213 -15.01 14.67 -4.18
C GLN A 213 -15.81 13.68 -3.33
N HIS A 214 -15.34 12.44 -3.19
CA HIS A 214 -15.97 11.43 -2.35
C HIS A 214 -16.07 11.88 -0.88
N ILE A 215 -14.99 12.44 -0.32
CA ILE A 215 -14.98 13.00 1.04
C ILE A 215 -16.05 14.09 1.21
N ILE A 216 -16.23 14.97 0.22
CA ILE A 216 -17.27 15.99 0.20
C ILE A 216 -18.65 15.32 0.18
N ASP A 217 -18.88 14.39 -0.73
CA ASP A 217 -20.18 13.76 -0.98
C ASP A 217 -20.69 12.99 0.26
N ILE A 218 -19.80 12.29 0.96
CA ILE A 218 -20.17 11.55 2.19
C ILE A 218 -20.14 12.41 3.45
N GLY A 219 -19.63 13.64 3.36
CA GLY A 219 -19.52 14.56 4.50
C GLY A 219 -18.58 14.06 5.61
N PHE A 220 -17.46 13.41 5.25
CA PHE A 220 -16.50 12.89 6.23
C PHE A 220 -15.90 14.01 7.10
N LYS A 221 -15.81 13.79 8.42
CA LYS A 221 -15.52 14.87 9.40
C LYS A 221 -14.15 14.74 10.09
N LYS A 222 -13.55 13.53 10.13
CA LYS A 222 -12.24 13.40 10.80
C LYS A 222 -11.18 14.22 10.07
N PRO A 223 -10.20 14.80 10.76
CA PRO A 223 -9.12 15.59 10.17
C PRO A 223 -8.37 14.84 9.07
N ILE A 224 -8.17 15.51 7.93
CA ILE A 224 -7.32 14.99 6.86
C ILE A 224 -6.29 16.07 6.50
N VAL A 225 -5.04 15.64 6.25
CA VAL A 225 -3.98 16.46 5.67
C VAL A 225 -3.45 15.80 4.41
N GLY A 226 -3.24 16.58 3.36
CA GLY A 226 -2.69 16.13 2.10
C GLY A 226 -1.22 16.51 1.92
N TYR A 227 -0.51 15.71 1.14
CA TYR A 227 0.77 16.05 0.51
C TYR A 227 0.73 15.61 -0.95
N ILE A 228 1.10 16.49 -1.88
CA ILE A 228 1.15 16.19 -3.31
C ILE A 228 2.59 16.32 -3.80
N ALA A 229 3.17 15.21 -4.22
CA ALA A 229 4.52 15.19 -4.79
C ALA A 229 4.54 15.69 -6.24
N GLY A 230 5.70 16.19 -6.66
CA GLY A 230 5.93 16.57 -8.07
C GLY A 230 5.47 17.98 -8.44
N ARG A 231 5.20 18.88 -7.49
CA ARG A 231 4.73 20.27 -7.75
C ARG A 231 5.63 21.08 -8.71
N GLN A 232 6.92 20.79 -8.74
CA GLN A 232 7.90 21.47 -9.60
C GLN A 232 8.31 20.62 -10.79
N ALA A 233 7.59 19.51 -11.05
CA ALA A 233 7.89 18.63 -12.16
C ALA A 233 7.69 19.33 -13.49
N PRO A 234 8.62 19.17 -14.46
CA PRO A 234 8.41 19.64 -15.81
C PRO A 234 7.17 18.97 -16.43
N LYS A 235 6.38 19.74 -17.18
CA LYS A 235 5.23 19.21 -17.92
C LYS A 235 5.70 18.13 -18.91
N GLU A 236 4.83 17.14 -19.15
CA GLU A 236 5.02 16.04 -20.11
C GLU A 236 6.25 15.14 -19.85
N LYS A 237 6.90 15.31 -18.69
CA LYS A 237 7.99 14.44 -18.25
C LYS A 237 7.52 13.51 -17.15
N ARG A 238 7.79 12.20 -17.31
CA ARG A 238 7.56 11.20 -16.26
C ARG A 238 8.51 11.42 -15.10
N MET A 239 7.99 11.40 -13.88
CA MET A 239 8.73 11.71 -12.65
C MET A 239 8.72 10.51 -11.69
N GLY A 240 9.70 9.61 -11.85
CA GLY A 240 9.84 8.43 -10.99
C GLY A 240 8.81 7.34 -11.33
N HIS A 241 7.63 7.43 -10.79
CA HIS A 241 6.54 6.46 -11.03
C HIS A 241 6.01 6.51 -12.46
N ALA A 242 5.58 5.35 -12.96
CA ALA A 242 5.04 5.25 -14.32
C ALA A 242 3.75 6.06 -14.54
N GLY A 243 2.95 6.25 -13.46
CA GLY A 243 1.74 7.07 -13.48
C GLY A 243 1.98 8.57 -13.22
N ALA A 244 3.18 8.98 -12.78
CA ALA A 244 3.49 10.36 -12.41
C ALA A 244 3.86 11.21 -13.63
N ILE A 245 2.86 11.53 -14.46
CA ILE A 245 2.99 12.39 -15.65
C ILE A 245 1.81 13.34 -15.76
N VAL A 246 2.08 14.62 -16.06
CA VAL A 246 1.07 15.65 -16.30
C VAL A 246 0.83 15.78 -17.81
N MET A 247 -0.40 15.61 -18.24
CA MET A 247 -0.82 15.76 -19.64
C MET A 247 -1.71 17.01 -19.78
N GLY A 248 -1.14 18.10 -20.28
CA GLY A 248 -1.82 19.41 -20.32
C GLY A 248 -2.13 19.93 -18.93
N THR A 249 -3.40 20.03 -18.56
CA THR A 249 -3.87 20.40 -17.20
C THR A 249 -4.28 19.18 -16.37
N TYR A 250 -4.41 18.01 -16.97
CA TYR A 250 -4.84 16.78 -16.31
C TYR A 250 -3.72 16.20 -15.45
N GLY A 251 -4.06 15.89 -14.21
CA GLY A 251 -3.12 15.32 -13.23
C GLY A 251 -2.10 16.33 -12.69
N SER A 252 -2.36 17.65 -12.83
CA SER A 252 -1.46 18.67 -12.28
C SER A 252 -1.56 18.75 -10.75
N ALA A 253 -0.49 19.18 -10.11
CA ALA A 253 -0.50 19.41 -8.66
C ALA A 253 -1.52 20.49 -8.26
N GLU A 254 -1.69 21.52 -9.08
CA GLU A 254 -2.62 22.62 -8.86
C GLU A 254 -4.08 22.13 -8.82
N SER A 255 -4.46 21.24 -9.77
CA SER A 255 -5.80 20.63 -9.79
C SER A 255 -6.09 19.87 -8.50
N LYS A 256 -5.16 19.01 -8.09
CA LYS A 256 -5.27 18.21 -6.86
C LYS A 256 -5.37 19.07 -5.60
N ILE A 257 -4.50 20.07 -5.48
CA ILE A 257 -4.51 21.02 -4.36
C ILE A 257 -5.83 21.81 -4.31
N SER A 258 -6.34 22.22 -5.47
CA SER A 258 -7.61 22.93 -5.55
C SER A 258 -8.79 22.06 -5.08
N MET A 259 -8.82 20.78 -5.48
CA MET A 259 -9.85 19.84 -5.03
C MET A 259 -9.72 19.51 -3.53
N PHE A 260 -8.51 19.32 -3.02
CA PHE A 260 -8.29 19.14 -1.59
C PHE A 260 -8.74 20.37 -0.78
N ALA A 261 -8.50 21.59 -1.28
CA ALA A 261 -8.98 22.80 -0.63
C ALA A 261 -10.52 22.85 -0.56
N LYS A 262 -11.24 22.43 -1.62
CA LYS A 262 -12.72 22.33 -1.62
C LYS A 262 -13.21 21.30 -0.59
N ALA A 263 -12.48 20.22 -0.38
CA ALA A 263 -12.76 19.21 0.64
C ALA A 263 -12.29 19.63 2.05
N ASN A 264 -11.83 20.87 2.24
CA ASN A 264 -11.25 21.37 3.51
C ASN A 264 -10.03 20.57 3.98
N ILE A 265 -9.25 20.04 3.04
CA ILE A 265 -8.01 19.29 3.29
C ILE A 265 -6.82 20.21 3.03
N PRO A 266 -6.08 20.67 4.06
CA PRO A 266 -4.87 21.45 3.87
C PRO A 266 -3.77 20.58 3.26
N VAL A 267 -2.98 21.16 2.36
CA VAL A 267 -1.92 20.44 1.65
C VAL A 267 -0.56 21.01 2.05
N ALA A 268 0.24 20.19 2.71
CA ALA A 268 1.60 20.53 3.12
C ALA A 268 2.49 20.84 1.91
N LYS A 269 3.36 21.82 2.03
CA LYS A 269 4.33 22.20 0.97
C LYS A 269 5.56 21.29 0.96
N ARG A 270 5.92 20.76 2.13
CA ARG A 270 7.05 19.84 2.36
C ARG A 270 6.60 18.68 3.26
N PRO A 271 7.21 17.50 3.15
CA PRO A 271 6.84 16.35 3.97
C PRO A 271 6.85 16.65 5.48
N GLY A 272 7.83 17.42 5.98
CA GLY A 272 7.92 17.78 7.39
C GLY A 272 6.81 18.71 7.91
N GLU A 273 6.05 19.37 7.02
CA GLU A 273 4.93 20.24 7.42
C GLU A 273 3.64 19.45 7.70
N VAL A 274 3.57 18.19 7.28
CA VAL A 274 2.36 17.34 7.43
C VAL A 274 1.96 17.21 8.90
N ALA A 275 2.91 16.91 9.78
CA ALA A 275 2.65 16.77 11.22
C ALA A 275 2.16 18.07 11.86
N VAL A 276 2.73 19.22 11.45
CA VAL A 276 2.32 20.54 11.95
C VAL A 276 0.88 20.88 11.53
N LEU A 277 0.54 20.64 10.26
CA LEU A 277 -0.81 20.85 9.77
C LEU A 277 -1.81 19.92 10.45
N LEU A 278 -1.42 18.66 10.68
CA LEU A 278 -2.26 17.68 11.35
C LEU A 278 -2.56 18.12 12.80
N ALA A 279 -1.54 18.54 13.54
CA ALA A 279 -1.71 19.07 14.89
C ALA A 279 -2.69 20.27 14.92
N GLY A 280 -2.57 21.19 13.98
CA GLY A 280 -3.49 22.33 13.85
C GLY A 280 -4.94 21.90 13.58
N LYS A 281 -5.14 20.88 12.74
CA LYS A 281 -6.47 20.34 12.39
C LYS A 281 -7.12 19.51 13.50
N MET A 282 -6.33 18.84 14.33
CA MET A 282 -6.87 18.04 15.44
C MET A 282 -7.24 18.89 16.66
N ASN A 283 -6.70 20.11 16.74
CA ASN A 283 -6.97 21.07 17.83
C ASN A 283 -8.07 22.09 17.48
N SER A 284 -8.58 22.07 16.25
CA SER A 284 -9.66 22.98 15.75
C SER A 284 -11.02 22.29 15.78
#